data_90429e0a0b01d68baba8cda8aa4c578e
#
_entry.id   90429e0a0b01d68baba8cda8aa4c578e
#
_cell.length_a   1.000
_cell.length_b   1.000
_cell.length_c   1.000
_cell.angle_alpha   90.00
_cell.angle_beta   90.00
_cell.angle_gamma   90.00
#
_symmetry.space_group_name_H-M   'P 1'
#
loop_
_entity.id
_entity.type
_entity.pdbx_description
1 polymer ?
#
loop_
_entity_poly.entity_id
_entity_poly.type
_entity_poly.pdbx_seq_one_letter_code
_entity_poly.pdbx_strand_id
1 'polypeptide(L)'
;MKKFSIFIATIMMVTAMEAAEKLDLKSITSGEFSASYVTGINPIEGTDLYASISNDGKQIVSYSFKSGKQVAVLFDIHEAQAPFESIDGYVMSPDGKQLLVITKSKAVYRRSFKAEYFIYNIASKKLRKLSEGENQQVATWSPDSKHIAFVKDNNLFVFDGEKETQITSDGKFNEIINGIPDWVYEEEFAFNRAFAWNADGTSIGWIRFDESHVKTYSLQLFEGAKPAHPEFHDYPGEYSYKYPKAGQDNSKVSLWSYDLKAGKTIRLDVPVDADGYYPRIKTSPDRNSLIVYTMNRHQDDMRLYSVNPFTGASKMLIKESVPKFVKEEVMENSIVGKKYILMPSDRDGYMHLYLYDMNGKLIRQVEKGNYDVTEIYGMDEKTGNVYFQAAMINPHDRQVYVAHKNGKVERLTDAEGSNAANFSGDFRYFVNTWSSYSHPQVFTVRSNKGKVIKMLEDNKVLLEKTQKYNWGKRETFSFTTSEGVKLDGWMVKPVDFDANKKYPVILFQYSGPGNQQVLNAWNTGS
;
A
#
# COMPACT_ATOMS: atom_id res chain seq x y z
N MET A 1 34.09 -80.93 15.54
CA MET A 1 33.05 -80.04 14.95
C MET A 1 32.55 -79.10 16.07
N LYS A 2 33.06 -77.88 16.05
CA LYS A 2 32.67 -76.83 17.02
C LYS A 2 31.54 -76.00 16.40
N LYS A 3 30.34 -75.97 17.05
CA LYS A 3 29.23 -75.11 16.66
C LYS A 3 29.50 -73.70 17.17
N PHE A 4 29.58 -72.73 16.28
CA PHE A 4 29.58 -71.31 16.58
C PHE A 4 28.12 -70.85 16.65
N SER A 5 27.65 -70.39 17.79
CA SER A 5 26.37 -69.72 17.96
C SER A 5 26.61 -68.20 17.82
N ILE A 6 26.02 -67.60 16.80
CA ILE A 6 26.01 -66.15 16.61
C ILE A 6 24.80 -65.57 17.35
N PHE A 7 25.07 -64.77 18.37
CA PHE A 7 24.04 -63.98 19.07
C PHE A 7 23.90 -62.65 18.28
N ILE A 8 22.77 -62.49 17.62
CA ILE A 8 22.38 -61.18 17.02
C ILE A 8 21.66 -60.38 18.11
N ALA A 9 22.35 -59.39 18.65
CA ALA A 9 21.74 -58.41 19.53
C ALA A 9 21.03 -57.35 18.67
N THR A 10 19.71 -57.41 18.61
CA THR A 10 18.85 -56.38 18.00
C THR A 10 18.79 -55.18 18.95
N ILE A 11 19.54 -54.12 18.67
CA ILE A 11 19.39 -52.83 19.37
C ILE A 11 18.13 -52.21 18.86
N MET A 12 17.02 -52.26 19.63
CA MET A 12 15.87 -51.37 19.44
C MET A 12 16.29 -49.98 19.85
N MET A 13 16.53 -49.12 18.87
CA MET A 13 16.51 -47.68 19.10
C MET A 13 15.06 -47.27 19.39
N VAL A 14 14.72 -47.14 20.64
CA VAL A 14 13.52 -46.44 21.09
C VAL A 14 13.84 -44.95 20.90
N THR A 15 13.45 -44.41 19.76
CA THR A 15 13.32 -42.96 19.64
C THR A 15 12.20 -42.53 20.58
N ALA A 16 12.57 -41.93 21.69
CA ALA A 16 11.58 -41.24 22.53
C ALA A 16 10.94 -40.16 21.66
N MET A 17 9.71 -40.37 21.20
CA MET A 17 8.90 -39.30 20.70
C MET A 17 8.65 -38.38 21.91
N GLU A 18 9.34 -37.24 21.95
CA GLU A 18 8.98 -36.19 22.89
C GLU A 18 7.49 -35.86 22.64
N ALA A 19 6.70 -35.91 23.72
CA ALA A 19 5.30 -35.54 23.64
C ALA A 19 5.22 -34.06 23.18
N ALA A 20 4.43 -33.82 22.13
CA ALA A 20 4.27 -32.46 21.60
C ALA A 20 3.83 -31.49 22.71
N GLU A 21 4.43 -30.35 22.78
CA GLU A 21 4.13 -29.32 23.75
C GLU A 21 2.69 -28.80 23.55
N LYS A 22 2.03 -28.50 24.67
CA LYS A 22 0.68 -27.96 24.66
C LYS A 22 0.73 -26.45 24.55
N LEU A 23 -0.05 -25.89 23.63
CA LEU A 23 -0.24 -24.45 23.53
C LEU A 23 -0.92 -23.89 24.78
N ASP A 24 -0.42 -22.76 25.26
CA ASP A 24 -1.06 -21.98 26.31
C ASP A 24 -1.21 -20.51 25.87
N LEU A 25 -2.02 -19.76 26.61
CA LEU A 25 -2.28 -18.36 26.29
C LEU A 25 -1.00 -17.50 26.35
N LYS A 26 -0.08 -17.82 27.26
CA LYS A 26 1.17 -17.09 27.45
C LYS A 26 2.07 -17.24 26.23
N SER A 27 2.27 -18.46 25.72
CA SER A 27 3.10 -18.70 24.53
C SER A 27 2.51 -18.02 23.29
N ILE A 28 1.17 -18.02 23.13
CA ILE A 28 0.49 -17.37 22.01
C ILE A 28 0.65 -15.85 22.07
N THR A 29 0.54 -15.22 23.25
CA THR A 29 0.54 -13.75 23.39
C THR A 29 1.92 -13.15 23.64
N SER A 30 2.95 -13.95 23.91
CA SER A 30 4.30 -13.48 24.22
C SER A 30 5.12 -13.03 23.01
N GLY A 31 4.62 -13.24 21.77
CA GLY A 31 5.39 -13.06 20.54
C GLY A 31 6.32 -14.24 20.22
N GLU A 32 6.22 -15.35 20.95
CA GLU A 32 7.05 -16.54 20.74
C GLU A 32 6.97 -17.09 19.32
N PHE A 33 5.80 -16.97 18.68
CA PHE A 33 5.56 -17.42 17.30
C PHE A 33 5.59 -16.29 16.27
N SER A 34 6.24 -15.17 16.61
CA SER A 34 6.39 -14.07 15.65
C SER A 34 7.39 -14.43 14.57
N ALA A 35 7.01 -14.22 13.30
CA ALA A 35 7.90 -14.36 12.17
C ALA A 35 8.88 -13.18 12.07
N SER A 36 10.05 -13.43 11.50
CA SER A 36 10.96 -12.39 11.07
C SER A 36 10.50 -11.83 9.71
N TYR A 37 10.59 -10.51 9.54
CA TYR A 37 10.18 -9.83 8.32
C TYR A 37 11.33 -9.06 7.70
N VAL A 38 11.38 -9.06 6.38
CA VAL A 38 12.21 -8.13 5.61
C VAL A 38 11.31 -6.95 5.22
N THR A 39 11.50 -5.82 5.88
CA THR A 39 10.68 -4.62 5.74
C THR A 39 11.49 -3.41 5.27
N GLY A 40 10.81 -2.30 4.97
CA GLY A 40 11.48 -1.02 4.64
C GLY A 40 12.17 -1.01 3.30
N ILE A 41 11.83 -1.90 2.37
CA ILE A 41 12.39 -1.91 1.02
C ILE A 41 11.69 -0.84 0.19
N ASN A 42 12.32 0.33 0.05
CA ASN A 42 11.83 1.43 -0.80
C ASN A 42 12.72 1.52 -2.05
N PRO A 43 12.25 1.05 -3.22
CA PRO A 43 13.02 1.08 -4.45
C PRO A 43 13.44 2.49 -4.85
N ILE A 44 14.68 2.67 -5.30
CA ILE A 44 15.17 3.92 -5.87
C ILE A 44 14.91 3.90 -7.37
N GLU A 45 14.11 4.85 -7.86
CA GLU A 45 13.63 4.90 -9.24
C GLU A 45 14.78 4.78 -10.26
N GLY A 46 14.59 3.96 -11.28
CA GLY A 46 15.53 3.75 -12.37
C GLY A 46 16.79 2.97 -12.01
N THR A 47 16.91 2.44 -10.80
CA THR A 47 18.09 1.71 -10.31
C THR A 47 17.73 0.30 -9.80
N ASP A 48 18.76 -0.51 -9.53
CA ASP A 48 18.63 -1.77 -8.79
C ASP A 48 18.95 -1.62 -7.30
N LEU A 49 18.78 -0.41 -6.78
CA LEU A 49 18.96 -0.10 -5.36
C LEU A 49 17.63 0.11 -4.66
N TYR A 50 17.61 -0.12 -3.37
CA TYR A 50 16.55 0.33 -2.46
C TYR A 50 17.15 1.05 -1.26
N ALA A 51 16.38 1.88 -0.63
CA ALA A 51 16.74 2.52 0.63
C ALA A 51 15.85 2.01 1.76
N SER A 52 16.40 1.98 2.97
CA SER A 52 15.70 1.56 4.18
C SER A 52 16.17 2.37 5.36
N ILE A 53 15.29 2.57 6.34
CA ILE A 53 15.65 3.10 7.65
C ILE A 53 16.32 1.98 8.45
N SER A 54 17.42 2.28 9.14
CA SER A 54 18.10 1.33 10.02
C SER A 54 17.21 0.91 11.20
N ASN A 55 17.47 -0.27 11.77
CA ASN A 55 16.63 -0.82 12.85
C ASN A 55 16.58 0.06 14.11
N ASP A 56 17.61 0.87 14.35
CA ASP A 56 17.65 1.84 15.43
C ASP A 56 16.97 3.18 15.09
N GLY A 57 16.44 3.32 13.87
CA GLY A 57 15.77 4.52 13.39
C GLY A 57 16.68 5.72 13.14
N LYS A 58 18.02 5.51 13.04
CA LYS A 58 18.98 6.62 13.03
C LYS A 58 19.61 6.92 11.68
N GLN A 59 19.52 5.99 10.74
CA GLN A 59 20.11 6.13 9.42
C GLN A 59 19.12 5.80 8.33
N ILE A 60 19.31 6.39 7.15
CA ILE A 60 18.72 5.96 5.89
C ILE A 60 19.86 5.39 5.05
N VAL A 61 19.74 4.12 4.68
CA VAL A 61 20.83 3.36 4.07
C VAL A 61 20.37 2.77 2.74
N SER A 62 21.18 2.88 1.70
CA SER A 62 20.91 2.23 0.42
C SER A 62 21.58 0.85 0.32
N TYR A 63 20.88 -0.07 -0.33
CA TYR A 63 21.29 -1.46 -0.55
C TYR A 63 21.08 -1.85 -1.99
N SER A 64 21.89 -2.80 -2.49
CA SER A 64 21.68 -3.41 -3.80
C SER A 64 20.66 -4.56 -3.70
N PHE A 65 19.63 -4.57 -4.51
CA PHE A 65 18.73 -5.73 -4.64
C PHE A 65 19.50 -7.00 -4.96
N LYS A 66 20.41 -6.95 -5.93
CA LYS A 66 21.16 -8.11 -6.39
C LYS A 66 22.00 -8.77 -5.29
N SER A 67 22.77 -7.98 -4.55
CA SER A 67 23.72 -8.50 -3.57
C SER A 67 23.18 -8.52 -2.14
N GLY A 68 22.15 -7.72 -1.84
CA GLY A 68 21.67 -7.45 -0.49
C GLY A 68 22.69 -6.73 0.40
N LYS A 69 23.78 -6.19 -0.21
CA LYS A 69 24.80 -5.47 0.52
C LYS A 69 24.49 -3.99 0.60
N GLN A 70 24.88 -3.38 1.69
CA GLN A 70 24.89 -1.93 1.85
C GLN A 70 25.76 -1.29 0.76
N VAL A 71 25.27 -0.19 0.19
CA VAL A 71 25.97 0.60 -0.84
C VAL A 71 26.44 1.93 -0.25
N ALA A 72 25.53 2.66 0.40
CA ALA A 72 25.86 3.97 1.01
C ALA A 72 24.95 4.27 2.20
N VAL A 73 25.43 5.08 3.14
CA VAL A 73 24.60 5.80 4.10
C VAL A 73 24.16 7.10 3.43
N LEU A 74 22.85 7.23 3.22
CA LEU A 74 22.25 8.40 2.57
C LEU A 74 22.00 9.54 3.57
N PHE A 75 21.70 9.19 4.82
CA PHE A 75 21.46 10.11 5.93
C PHE A 75 21.84 9.45 7.25
N ASP A 76 22.44 10.22 8.17
CA ASP A 76 22.73 9.81 9.53
C ASP A 76 22.41 10.98 10.46
N ILE A 77 21.61 10.75 11.51
CA ILE A 77 21.16 11.82 12.42
C ILE A 77 22.33 12.48 13.17
N HIS A 78 23.37 11.73 13.52
CA HIS A 78 24.52 12.24 14.24
C HIS A 78 25.44 13.05 13.32
N GLU A 79 25.71 12.54 12.09
CA GLU A 79 26.53 13.24 11.11
C GLU A 79 25.85 14.54 10.64
N ALA A 80 24.53 14.53 10.48
CA ALA A 80 23.72 15.69 10.10
C ALA A 80 23.48 16.65 11.27
N GLN A 81 23.89 16.32 12.50
CA GLN A 81 23.57 17.06 13.73
C GLN A 81 22.06 17.37 13.83
N ALA A 82 21.24 16.35 13.56
CA ALA A 82 19.79 16.50 13.47
C ALA A 82 19.18 16.86 14.84
N PRO A 83 18.19 17.77 14.90
CA PRO A 83 17.52 18.17 16.14
C PRO A 83 16.41 17.20 16.57
N PHE A 84 16.51 15.92 16.20
CA PHE A 84 15.58 14.85 16.51
C PHE A 84 16.32 13.52 16.76
N GLU A 85 15.66 12.58 17.43
CA GLU A 85 16.29 11.34 17.89
C GLU A 85 16.02 10.14 16.99
N SER A 86 14.97 10.20 16.16
CA SER A 86 14.57 9.11 15.26
C SER A 86 13.95 9.60 13.96
N ILE A 87 14.04 8.75 12.94
CA ILE A 87 13.45 8.93 11.63
C ILE A 87 12.18 8.09 11.58
N ASP A 88 11.04 8.73 11.33
CA ASP A 88 9.75 8.03 11.16
C ASP A 88 9.50 7.64 9.70
N GLY A 89 10.12 8.37 8.76
CA GLY A 89 9.99 8.14 7.33
C GLY A 89 10.89 9.06 6.51
N TYR A 90 10.88 8.88 5.21
CA TYR A 90 11.57 9.78 4.27
C TYR A 90 10.96 9.73 2.88
N VAL A 91 11.19 10.78 2.11
CA VAL A 91 10.87 10.86 0.69
C VAL A 91 12.10 11.35 -0.07
N MET A 92 12.59 10.55 -1.02
CA MET A 92 13.71 10.94 -1.87
C MET A 92 13.24 11.91 -2.97
N SER A 93 14.04 12.93 -3.29
CA SER A 93 13.77 13.79 -4.45
C SER A 93 13.85 13.00 -5.76
N PRO A 94 13.08 13.35 -6.80
CA PRO A 94 13.12 12.65 -8.09
C PRO A 94 14.51 12.56 -8.73
N ASP A 95 15.39 13.53 -8.49
CA ASP A 95 16.78 13.51 -8.98
C ASP A 95 17.75 12.71 -8.08
N GLY A 96 17.25 12.14 -6.96
CA GLY A 96 18.04 11.32 -6.03
C GLY A 96 19.06 12.07 -5.17
N LYS A 97 19.06 13.43 -5.16
CA LYS A 97 20.08 14.23 -4.49
C LYS A 97 19.68 14.73 -3.10
N GLN A 98 18.41 14.73 -2.80
CA GLN A 98 17.87 15.24 -1.54
C GLN A 98 16.88 14.26 -0.91
N LEU A 99 16.70 14.38 0.39
CA LEU A 99 15.71 13.66 1.17
C LEU A 99 14.80 14.65 1.90
N LEU A 100 13.52 14.36 1.96
CA LEU A 100 12.63 14.84 3.00
C LEU A 100 12.66 13.82 4.13
N VAL A 101 13.26 14.17 5.25
CA VAL A 101 13.29 13.34 6.45
C VAL A 101 12.07 13.68 7.31
N ILE A 102 11.33 12.69 7.73
CA ILE A 102 10.09 12.80 8.50
C ILE A 102 10.37 12.38 9.94
N THR A 103 9.94 13.20 10.88
CA THR A 103 10.10 12.92 12.32
C THR A 103 8.91 13.45 13.11
N LYS A 104 8.75 12.99 14.35
CA LYS A 104 7.65 13.39 15.27
C LYS A 104 6.25 13.20 14.65
N SER A 105 6.07 12.12 13.92
CA SER A 105 4.80 11.83 13.28
C SER A 105 3.71 11.50 14.30
N LYS A 106 2.53 12.07 14.10
CA LYS A 106 1.32 11.85 14.90
C LYS A 106 0.17 11.48 13.96
N ALA A 107 -0.36 10.29 14.09
CA ALA A 107 -1.49 9.82 13.28
C ALA A 107 -2.70 10.76 13.43
N VAL A 108 -3.40 10.99 12.32
CA VAL A 108 -4.68 11.72 12.28
C VAL A 108 -5.83 10.75 12.03
N TYR A 109 -5.79 10.05 10.91
CA TYR A 109 -6.71 8.98 10.55
C TYR A 109 -5.92 7.72 10.17
N ARG A 110 -6.51 6.80 9.40
CA ARG A 110 -5.89 5.54 9.00
C ARG A 110 -4.59 5.72 8.21
N ARG A 111 -4.51 6.74 7.34
CA ARG A 111 -3.40 6.97 6.40
C ARG A 111 -2.70 8.31 6.58
N SER A 112 -3.37 9.24 7.19
CA SER A 112 -2.85 10.60 7.39
C SER A 112 -2.14 10.74 8.74
N PHE A 113 -1.12 11.58 8.75
CA PHE A 113 -0.38 11.98 9.94
C PHE A 113 0.13 13.41 9.80
N LYS A 114 0.37 14.07 10.92
CA LYS A 114 1.10 15.34 11.02
C LYS A 114 2.51 15.05 11.46
N ALA A 115 3.50 15.81 10.95
CA ALA A 115 4.90 15.59 11.28
C ALA A 115 5.73 16.87 11.13
N GLU A 116 6.98 16.85 11.59
CA GLU A 116 8.02 17.74 11.14
C GLU A 116 8.76 17.13 9.94
N TYR A 117 9.10 17.98 8.97
CA TYR A 117 9.86 17.60 7.79
C TYR A 117 11.15 18.40 7.72
N PHE A 118 12.23 17.70 7.38
CA PHE A 118 13.55 18.30 7.16
C PHE A 118 14.05 17.98 5.76
N ILE A 119 14.64 18.98 5.10
CA ILE A 119 15.28 18.84 3.80
C ILE A 119 16.76 18.55 4.04
N TYR A 120 17.23 17.43 3.52
CA TYR A 120 18.64 17.04 3.60
C TYR A 120 19.24 16.91 2.21
N ASN A 121 20.37 17.60 1.96
CA ASN A 121 21.13 17.44 0.74
C ASN A 121 22.23 16.41 0.95
N ILE A 122 22.18 15.30 0.22
CA ILE A 122 23.05 14.13 0.41
C ILE A 122 24.54 14.48 0.19
N ALA A 123 24.84 15.28 -0.83
CA ALA A 123 26.24 15.62 -1.18
C ALA A 123 26.87 16.63 -0.21
N SER A 124 26.13 17.68 0.16
CA SER A 124 26.65 18.74 1.04
C SER A 124 26.42 18.44 2.54
N LYS A 125 25.65 17.40 2.86
CA LYS A 125 25.26 16.99 4.23
C LYS A 125 24.56 18.09 5.03
N LYS A 126 23.95 19.05 4.33
CA LYS A 126 23.19 20.13 4.96
C LYS A 126 21.76 19.70 5.25
N LEU A 127 21.35 19.87 6.49
CA LEU A 127 19.99 19.66 6.99
C LEU A 127 19.34 21.00 7.28
N ARG A 128 18.06 21.16 6.91
CA ARG A 128 17.25 22.32 7.28
C ARG A 128 15.80 21.93 7.45
N LYS A 129 15.08 22.61 8.31
CA LYS A 129 13.65 22.43 8.50
C LYS A 129 12.87 22.90 7.26
N LEU A 130 11.80 22.20 6.88
CA LEU A 130 10.94 22.57 5.76
C LEU A 130 10.06 23.79 6.11
N SER A 131 9.40 23.72 7.27
CA SER A 131 8.46 24.73 7.74
C SER A 131 8.41 24.74 9.27
N GLU A 132 8.00 25.84 9.87
CA GLU A 132 7.82 25.92 11.31
C GLU A 132 6.57 25.15 11.78
N GLY A 133 6.61 24.66 13.03
CA GLY A 133 5.56 23.84 13.64
C GLY A 133 5.75 22.34 13.40
N GLU A 134 4.87 21.52 13.99
CA GLU A 134 4.87 20.03 13.93
C GLU A 134 3.63 19.50 13.21
N ASN A 135 3.01 20.30 12.34
CA ASN A 135 1.69 20.01 11.78
C ASN A 135 1.68 19.94 10.25
N GLN A 136 2.85 19.73 9.62
CA GLN A 136 2.90 19.54 8.18
C GLN A 136 2.38 18.14 7.81
N GLN A 137 1.71 18.05 6.66
CA GLN A 137 1.19 16.80 6.09
C GLN A 137 1.60 16.69 4.63
N VAL A 138 1.81 15.47 4.17
CA VAL A 138 1.98 15.06 2.77
C VAL A 138 3.02 15.84 1.97
N ALA A 139 4.12 16.28 2.60
CA ALA A 139 5.18 17.00 1.90
C ALA A 139 5.71 16.19 0.71
N THR A 140 5.66 16.81 -0.49
CA THR A 140 5.88 16.14 -1.77
C THR A 140 6.75 16.99 -2.69
N TRP A 141 7.83 16.41 -3.19
CA TRP A 141 8.70 17.02 -4.20
C TRP A 141 7.96 17.31 -5.50
N SER A 142 8.28 18.43 -6.13
CA SER A 142 7.95 18.64 -7.55
C SER A 142 8.77 17.67 -8.42
N PRO A 143 8.29 17.30 -9.64
CA PRO A 143 9.03 16.40 -10.53
C PRO A 143 10.42 16.90 -10.94
N ASP A 144 10.65 18.21 -10.93
CA ASP A 144 11.95 18.84 -11.22
C ASP A 144 12.87 18.96 -9.98
N SER A 145 12.43 18.45 -8.81
CA SER A 145 13.15 18.45 -7.53
C SER A 145 13.46 19.82 -6.94
N LYS A 146 12.79 20.90 -7.40
CA LYS A 146 13.09 22.27 -6.96
C LYS A 146 12.12 22.78 -5.90
N HIS A 147 10.87 22.29 -5.91
CA HIS A 147 9.82 22.73 -5.02
C HIS A 147 9.31 21.59 -4.15
N ILE A 148 8.73 21.95 -3.01
CA ILE A 148 8.05 21.01 -2.13
C ILE A 148 6.67 21.59 -1.82
N ALA A 149 5.61 20.83 -2.12
CA ALA A 149 4.27 21.17 -1.68
C ALA A 149 3.91 20.39 -0.43
N PHE A 150 3.19 21.02 0.48
CA PHE A 150 2.72 20.40 1.71
C PHE A 150 1.46 21.10 2.21
N VAL A 151 0.76 20.46 3.15
CA VAL A 151 -0.43 21.04 3.79
C VAL A 151 -0.13 21.32 5.26
N LYS A 152 -0.58 22.47 5.74
CA LYS A 152 -0.53 22.89 7.12
C LYS A 152 -1.84 23.59 7.46
N ASP A 153 -2.51 23.16 8.53
CA ASP A 153 -3.78 23.70 8.99
C ASP A 153 -4.84 23.82 7.87
N ASN A 154 -5.01 22.72 7.11
CA ASN A 154 -5.93 22.59 5.97
C ASN A 154 -5.65 23.54 4.79
N ASN A 155 -4.47 24.17 4.75
CA ASN A 155 -4.04 25.04 3.67
C ASN A 155 -2.82 24.48 2.96
N LEU A 156 -2.79 24.68 1.63
CA LEU A 156 -1.71 24.28 0.74
C LEU A 156 -0.60 25.34 0.75
N PHE A 157 0.64 24.87 0.86
CA PHE A 157 1.86 25.66 0.83
C PHE A 157 2.83 25.09 -0.21
N VAL A 158 3.69 25.95 -0.73
CA VAL A 158 4.84 25.58 -1.59
C VAL A 158 6.10 26.20 -1.04
N PHE A 159 7.14 25.40 -0.90
CA PHE A 159 8.50 25.83 -0.58
C PHE A 159 9.33 25.78 -1.88
N ASP A 160 9.97 26.90 -2.27
CA ASP A 160 10.70 27.05 -3.55
C ASP A 160 12.23 26.84 -3.41
N GLY A 161 12.66 26.36 -2.27
CA GLY A 161 14.09 26.20 -1.95
C GLY A 161 14.63 27.33 -1.09
N GLU A 162 13.96 28.46 -0.99
CA GLU A 162 14.35 29.63 -0.18
C GLU A 162 13.24 30.04 0.80
N LYS A 163 12.02 30.17 0.31
CA LYS A 163 10.86 30.66 1.09
C LYS A 163 9.65 29.75 0.97
N GLU A 164 8.83 29.80 1.99
CA GLU A 164 7.50 29.23 2.04
C GLU A 164 6.48 30.23 1.47
N THR A 165 5.61 29.78 0.58
CA THR A 165 4.50 30.56 0.02
C THR A 165 3.20 29.84 0.33
N GLN A 166 2.29 30.51 1.03
CA GLN A 166 0.94 30.02 1.26
C GLN A 166 0.09 30.19 0.01
N ILE A 167 -0.48 29.09 -0.50
CA ILE A 167 -1.26 29.07 -1.75
C ILE A 167 -2.75 29.28 -1.46
N THR A 168 -3.25 28.67 -0.37
CA THR A 168 -4.64 28.82 0.08
C THR A 168 -4.71 29.37 1.50
N SER A 169 -5.76 30.12 1.84
CA SER A 169 -5.91 30.76 3.15
C SER A 169 -7.31 30.58 3.79
N ASP A 170 -8.16 29.78 3.15
CA ASP A 170 -9.52 29.53 3.61
C ASP A 170 -9.67 28.21 4.36
N GLY A 171 -8.57 27.47 4.54
CA GLY A 171 -8.56 26.20 5.28
C GLY A 171 -8.97 26.38 6.74
N LYS A 172 -9.92 25.55 7.19
CA LYS A 172 -10.45 25.58 8.56
C LYS A 172 -10.97 24.20 8.93
N PHE A 173 -10.59 23.73 10.12
CA PHE A 173 -11.02 22.42 10.64
C PHE A 173 -12.55 22.30 10.69
N ASN A 174 -13.09 21.19 10.22
CA ASN A 174 -14.51 20.91 10.10
C ASN A 174 -15.28 21.86 9.15
N GLU A 175 -14.59 22.59 8.26
CA GLU A 175 -15.23 23.48 7.28
C GLU A 175 -14.58 23.35 5.90
N ILE A 176 -13.31 23.75 5.74
CA ILE A 176 -12.63 23.80 4.44
C ILE A 176 -11.29 23.08 4.52
N ILE A 177 -11.04 22.22 3.55
CA ILE A 177 -9.79 21.48 3.44
C ILE A 177 -9.21 21.66 2.02
N ASN A 178 -7.93 22.00 1.94
CA ASN A 178 -7.22 22.14 0.66
C ASN A 178 -6.04 21.17 0.59
N GLY A 179 -5.98 20.33 -0.44
CA GLY A 179 -4.83 19.49 -0.78
C GLY A 179 -4.65 18.21 0.03
N ILE A 180 -5.50 17.97 1.04
CA ILE A 180 -5.67 16.67 1.70
C ILE A 180 -7.15 16.30 1.67
N PRO A 181 -7.51 15.00 1.73
CA PRO A 181 -8.92 14.59 1.73
C PRO A 181 -9.61 14.87 3.07
N ASP A 182 -10.94 14.89 3.03
CA ASP A 182 -11.77 14.71 4.22
C ASP A 182 -11.72 13.24 4.70
N TRP A 183 -12.37 12.95 5.82
CA TRP A 183 -12.37 11.60 6.39
C TRP A 183 -12.94 10.53 5.44
N VAL A 184 -14.03 10.82 4.71
CA VAL A 184 -14.67 9.88 3.79
C VAL A 184 -13.74 9.51 2.64
N TYR A 185 -13.11 10.50 2.03
CA TYR A 185 -12.19 10.27 0.92
C TYR A 185 -10.92 9.52 1.36
N GLU A 186 -10.43 9.78 2.57
CA GLU A 186 -9.29 9.04 3.11
C GLU A 186 -9.65 7.58 3.39
N GLU A 187 -10.81 7.33 4.00
CA GLU A 187 -11.24 5.99 4.39
C GLU A 187 -11.71 5.17 3.19
N GLU A 188 -12.60 5.73 2.34
CA GLU A 188 -13.31 5.00 1.30
C GLU A 188 -12.60 5.04 -0.07
N PHE A 189 -11.80 6.06 -0.36
CA PHE A 189 -10.99 6.13 -1.58
C PHE A 189 -9.50 5.91 -1.33
N ALA A 190 -9.09 5.56 -0.13
CA ALA A 190 -7.76 5.07 0.22
C ALA A 190 -6.59 5.99 -0.15
N PHE A 191 -6.70 7.32 0.06
CA PHE A 191 -5.59 8.25 -0.17
C PHE A 191 -5.55 9.38 0.88
N ASN A 192 -4.38 10.00 1.05
CA ASN A 192 -4.17 11.09 2.02
C ASN A 192 -3.62 12.38 1.38
N ARG A 193 -3.38 12.39 0.06
CA ARG A 193 -2.88 13.56 -0.68
C ARG A 193 -3.80 13.91 -1.83
N ALA A 194 -4.43 15.07 -1.76
CA ALA A 194 -5.41 15.57 -2.72
C ALA A 194 -4.84 16.69 -3.60
N PHE A 195 -3.54 16.65 -3.94
CA PHE A 195 -2.89 17.54 -4.90
C PHE A 195 -1.89 16.80 -5.78
N ALA A 196 -1.58 17.37 -6.93
CA ALA A 196 -0.56 16.88 -7.84
C ALA A 196 0.18 18.05 -8.52
N TRP A 197 1.48 17.87 -8.71
CA TRP A 197 2.30 18.73 -9.55
C TRP A 197 2.04 18.43 -11.04
N ASN A 198 2.16 19.43 -11.92
CA ASN A 198 2.34 19.14 -13.33
C ASN A 198 3.76 18.62 -13.63
N ALA A 199 4.02 18.13 -14.85
CA ALA A 199 5.24 17.41 -15.18
C ALA A 199 6.55 18.17 -14.93
N ASP A 200 6.56 19.47 -15.06
CA ASP A 200 7.75 20.31 -14.91
C ASP A 200 7.80 21.11 -13.59
N GLY A 201 6.87 20.86 -12.67
CA GLY A 201 6.83 21.51 -11.36
C GLY A 201 6.47 23.00 -11.38
N THR A 202 5.93 23.51 -12.50
CA THR A 202 5.57 24.93 -12.64
C THR A 202 4.16 25.27 -12.20
N SER A 203 3.32 24.25 -11.97
CA SER A 203 1.98 24.42 -11.43
C SER A 203 1.60 23.26 -10.51
N ILE A 204 0.67 23.52 -9.59
CA ILE A 204 0.11 22.53 -8.69
C ILE A 204 -1.41 22.60 -8.74
N GLY A 205 -2.07 21.44 -8.96
CA GLY A 205 -3.50 21.31 -8.90
C GLY A 205 -3.92 20.63 -7.61
N TRP A 206 -5.08 20.99 -7.04
CA TRP A 206 -5.59 20.37 -5.83
C TRP A 206 -7.10 20.25 -5.82
N ILE A 207 -7.60 19.35 -4.98
CA ILE A 207 -9.01 19.19 -4.63
C ILE A 207 -9.25 20.00 -3.35
N ARG A 208 -10.28 20.86 -3.39
CA ARG A 208 -10.80 21.59 -2.25
C ARG A 208 -12.11 20.95 -1.81
N PHE A 209 -12.21 20.65 -0.54
CA PHE A 209 -13.39 20.07 0.11
C PHE A 209 -14.06 21.15 0.96
N ASP A 210 -15.37 21.32 0.79
CA ASP A 210 -16.21 22.11 1.66
C ASP A 210 -17.13 21.16 2.44
N GLU A 211 -16.74 20.87 3.68
CA GLU A 211 -17.48 20.00 4.60
C GLU A 211 -18.31 20.76 5.63
N SER A 212 -18.47 22.09 5.45
CA SER A 212 -19.17 22.96 6.41
C SER A 212 -20.59 22.49 6.74
N HIS A 213 -21.29 21.97 5.74
CA HIS A 213 -22.67 21.46 5.86
C HIS A 213 -22.75 19.97 6.25
N VAL A 214 -21.62 19.24 6.22
CA VAL A 214 -21.59 17.82 6.60
C VAL A 214 -21.83 17.68 8.11
N LYS A 215 -22.57 16.65 8.50
CA LYS A 215 -22.88 16.40 9.91
C LYS A 215 -21.65 15.95 10.69
N THR A 216 -21.55 16.44 11.91
CA THR A 216 -20.50 16.06 12.86
C THR A 216 -20.88 14.78 13.61
N TYR A 217 -19.90 13.94 13.87
CA TYR A 217 -19.98 12.78 14.75
C TYR A 217 -18.92 12.91 15.85
N SER A 218 -19.33 12.63 17.10
CA SER A 218 -18.45 12.71 18.27
C SER A 218 -18.08 11.31 18.75
N LEU A 219 -16.80 11.06 18.94
CA LEU A 219 -16.25 9.86 19.56
C LEU A 219 -15.79 10.17 20.97
N GLN A 220 -16.09 9.30 21.94
CA GLN A 220 -15.47 9.35 23.25
C GLN A 220 -14.06 8.76 23.18
N LEU A 221 -13.10 9.48 23.77
CA LEU A 221 -11.72 9.04 23.91
C LEU A 221 -11.46 8.65 25.37
N PHE A 222 -10.77 7.53 25.55
CA PHE A 222 -10.39 6.99 26.84
C PHE A 222 -8.87 6.88 26.92
N GLU A 223 -8.33 6.77 28.12
CA GLU A 223 -6.88 6.60 28.37
C GLU A 223 -6.27 5.48 27.54
N GLY A 224 -6.95 4.34 27.44
CA GLY A 224 -6.48 3.16 26.72
C GLY A 224 -5.52 2.28 27.53
N ALA A 225 -5.25 1.07 27.06
CA ALA A 225 -4.41 0.08 27.74
C ALA A 225 -2.90 0.43 27.71
N LYS A 226 -2.45 1.15 26.69
CA LYS A 226 -1.15 1.82 26.63
C LYS A 226 -1.48 3.29 26.54
N PRO A 227 -1.40 4.07 27.63
CA PRO A 227 -2.06 5.36 27.66
C PRO A 227 -1.53 6.29 26.57
N ALA A 228 -2.28 6.33 25.46
CA ALA A 228 -2.10 7.29 24.39
C ALA A 228 -2.71 8.66 24.79
N HIS A 229 -3.62 8.63 25.74
CA HIS A 229 -4.40 9.76 26.23
C HIS A 229 -4.44 9.77 27.78
N PRO A 230 -3.30 9.91 28.47
CA PRO A 230 -3.25 9.87 29.93
C PRO A 230 -4.11 10.97 30.59
N GLU A 231 -4.39 12.05 29.85
CA GLU A 231 -5.31 13.12 30.25
C GLU A 231 -6.77 12.65 30.43
N PHE A 232 -7.13 11.50 29.87
CA PHE A 232 -8.49 10.91 29.96
C PHE A 232 -8.57 9.75 30.95
N HIS A 233 -7.70 9.77 31.99
CA HIS A 233 -7.69 8.74 33.04
C HIS A 233 -9.00 8.70 33.84
N ASP A 234 -9.45 9.86 34.33
CA ASP A 234 -10.62 9.97 35.19
C ASP A 234 -11.91 10.19 34.42
N TYR A 235 -11.86 10.97 33.36
CA TYR A 235 -13.02 11.33 32.53
C TYR A 235 -12.70 11.15 31.05
N PRO A 236 -13.63 10.60 30.25
CA PRO A 236 -13.43 10.49 28.81
C PRO A 236 -13.31 11.86 28.16
N GLY A 237 -12.44 11.95 27.15
CA GLY A 237 -12.40 13.06 26.23
C GLY A 237 -13.41 12.90 25.10
N GLU A 238 -13.51 13.92 24.24
CA GLU A 238 -14.34 13.90 23.04
C GLU A 238 -13.53 14.36 21.83
N TYR A 239 -13.66 13.64 20.73
CA TYR A 239 -13.17 14.05 19.43
C TYR A 239 -14.30 14.10 18.42
N SER A 240 -14.59 15.30 17.92
CA SER A 240 -15.68 15.56 16.99
C SER A 240 -15.15 15.92 15.61
N TYR A 241 -15.59 15.21 14.58
CA TYR A 241 -15.20 15.46 13.19
C TYR A 241 -16.36 15.21 12.23
N LYS A 242 -16.22 15.64 10.98
CA LYS A 242 -17.23 15.45 9.95
C LYS A 242 -17.30 14.00 9.52
N TYR A 243 -18.44 13.38 9.69
CA TYR A 243 -18.67 11.97 9.42
C TYR A 243 -20.05 11.76 8.80
N PRO A 244 -20.16 11.81 7.47
CA PRO A 244 -21.45 11.54 6.82
C PRO A 244 -21.75 10.05 6.92
N LYS A 245 -22.88 9.71 7.52
CA LYS A 245 -23.40 8.34 7.48
C LYS A 245 -24.04 8.05 6.13
N ALA A 246 -24.27 6.76 5.83
CA ALA A 246 -24.92 6.34 4.59
C ALA A 246 -26.20 7.15 4.30
N GLY A 247 -26.32 7.67 3.10
CA GLY A 247 -27.43 8.51 2.66
C GLY A 247 -27.37 9.98 3.10
N GLN A 248 -26.33 10.41 3.83
CA GLN A 248 -26.13 11.82 4.18
C GLN A 248 -25.29 12.55 3.13
N ASP A 249 -25.30 13.89 3.18
CA ASP A 249 -24.53 14.73 2.27
C ASP A 249 -23.02 14.54 2.51
N ASN A 250 -22.27 14.45 1.42
CA ASN A 250 -20.80 14.50 1.41
C ASN A 250 -20.31 15.95 1.28
N SER A 251 -19.00 16.15 1.46
CA SER A 251 -18.34 17.42 1.15
C SER A 251 -18.61 17.84 -0.30
N LYS A 252 -18.83 19.13 -0.51
CA LYS A 252 -18.84 19.72 -1.86
C LYS A 252 -17.41 19.90 -2.33
N VAL A 253 -17.09 19.32 -3.48
CA VAL A 253 -15.72 19.31 -3.99
C VAL A 253 -15.54 20.24 -5.18
N SER A 254 -14.36 20.82 -5.28
CA SER A 254 -13.96 21.65 -6.42
C SER A 254 -12.47 21.48 -6.70
N LEU A 255 -12.07 21.71 -7.95
CA LEU A 255 -10.69 21.60 -8.41
C LEU A 255 -10.10 22.97 -8.71
N TRP A 256 -8.88 23.16 -8.30
CA TRP A 256 -8.13 24.41 -8.46
C TRP A 256 -6.70 24.14 -8.91
N SER A 257 -6.07 25.12 -9.50
CA SER A 257 -4.65 25.09 -9.85
C SER A 257 -4.01 26.43 -9.57
N TYR A 258 -2.73 26.38 -9.19
CA TYR A 258 -1.88 27.56 -9.00
C TYR A 258 -0.70 27.51 -9.96
N ASP A 259 -0.53 28.56 -10.74
CA ASP A 259 0.65 28.79 -11.59
C ASP A 259 1.71 29.52 -10.74
N LEU A 260 2.83 28.85 -10.48
CA LEU A 260 3.92 29.38 -9.65
C LEU A 260 4.55 30.62 -10.25
N LYS A 261 4.67 30.69 -11.59
CA LYS A 261 5.28 31.80 -12.26
C LYS A 261 4.38 33.03 -12.32
N ALA A 262 3.11 32.80 -12.61
CA ALA A 262 2.13 33.90 -12.69
C ALA A 262 1.62 34.36 -11.32
N GLY A 263 1.83 33.55 -10.26
CA GLY A 263 1.26 33.80 -8.94
C GLY A 263 -0.28 33.76 -8.93
N LYS A 264 -0.90 32.97 -9.81
CA LYS A 264 -2.34 33.02 -10.08
C LYS A 264 -3.02 31.67 -9.83
N THR A 265 -4.11 31.72 -9.06
CA THR A 265 -5.03 30.60 -8.87
C THR A 265 -6.15 30.66 -9.91
N ILE A 266 -6.51 29.50 -10.47
CA ILE A 266 -7.67 29.33 -11.35
C ILE A 266 -8.49 28.11 -10.90
N ARG A 267 -9.78 28.14 -11.18
CA ARG A 267 -10.64 26.96 -11.06
C ARG A 267 -10.46 26.07 -12.29
N LEU A 268 -10.40 24.75 -12.06
CA LEU A 268 -10.36 23.76 -13.13
C LEU A 268 -11.78 23.29 -13.46
N ASP A 269 -12.13 23.29 -14.75
CA ASP A 269 -13.47 22.93 -15.23
C ASP A 269 -13.50 21.43 -15.62
N VAL A 270 -13.75 20.57 -14.65
CA VAL A 270 -13.90 19.13 -14.84
C VAL A 270 -15.33 18.74 -14.48
N PRO A 271 -16.10 18.19 -15.43
CA PRO A 271 -17.47 17.78 -15.18
C PRO A 271 -17.57 16.72 -14.09
N VAL A 272 -18.37 16.99 -13.07
CA VAL A 272 -18.74 16.08 -12.00
C VAL A 272 -20.18 16.38 -11.56
N ASP A 273 -20.92 15.37 -11.13
CA ASP A 273 -22.26 15.56 -10.57
C ASP A 273 -22.22 16.39 -9.30
N ALA A 274 -23.31 17.07 -8.96
CA ALA A 274 -23.36 17.98 -7.81
C ALA A 274 -23.05 17.30 -6.46
N ASP A 275 -23.30 16.00 -6.36
CA ASP A 275 -23.02 15.10 -5.23
C ASP A 275 -21.96 14.03 -5.57
N GLY A 276 -21.30 14.18 -6.72
CA GLY A 276 -20.23 13.28 -7.16
C GLY A 276 -18.88 13.55 -6.49
N TYR A 277 -17.86 12.81 -6.93
CA TYR A 277 -16.56 12.77 -6.29
C TYR A 277 -15.42 13.10 -7.27
N TYR A 278 -14.32 13.64 -6.72
CA TYR A 278 -12.99 13.67 -7.33
C TYR A 278 -12.06 12.70 -6.57
N PRO A 279 -12.14 11.38 -6.80
CA PRO A 279 -11.43 10.39 -5.98
C PRO A 279 -9.92 10.37 -6.19
N ARG A 280 -9.39 11.00 -7.27
CA ARG A 280 -7.94 11.08 -7.52
C ARG A 280 -7.58 12.30 -8.36
N ILE A 281 -6.38 12.85 -8.08
CA ILE A 281 -5.64 13.75 -8.95
C ILE A 281 -4.21 13.24 -9.07
N LYS A 282 -3.68 13.10 -10.29
CA LYS A 282 -2.35 12.55 -10.57
C LYS A 282 -1.58 13.44 -11.54
N THR A 283 -0.24 13.44 -11.44
CA THR A 283 0.66 14.06 -12.41
C THR A 283 0.53 13.38 -13.76
N SER A 284 0.46 14.15 -14.83
CA SER A 284 0.60 13.68 -16.22
C SER A 284 2.03 13.90 -16.69
N PRO A 285 2.56 13.12 -17.63
CA PRO A 285 3.86 13.41 -18.25
C PRO A 285 3.86 14.67 -19.15
N ASP A 286 2.69 15.15 -19.56
CA ASP A 286 2.54 16.43 -20.27
C ASP A 286 2.44 17.58 -19.27
N ARG A 287 3.31 18.58 -19.39
CA ARG A 287 3.32 19.76 -18.53
C ARG A 287 1.98 20.54 -18.54
N ASN A 288 1.24 20.47 -19.62
CA ASN A 288 -0.05 21.13 -19.79
C ASN A 288 -1.23 20.26 -19.36
N SER A 289 -0.98 19.21 -18.60
CA SER A 289 -2.01 18.28 -18.19
C SER A 289 -1.81 17.78 -16.75
N LEU A 290 -2.92 17.65 -16.05
CA LEU A 290 -3.10 16.81 -14.85
C LEU A 290 -4.11 15.74 -15.19
N ILE A 291 -4.03 14.59 -14.55
CA ILE A 291 -5.06 13.53 -14.66
C ILE A 291 -5.98 13.62 -13.46
N VAL A 292 -7.27 13.80 -13.73
CA VAL A 292 -8.31 13.86 -12.69
C VAL A 292 -9.32 12.75 -12.90
N TYR A 293 -9.68 12.09 -11.83
CA TYR A 293 -10.74 11.09 -11.82
C TYR A 293 -12.02 11.71 -11.28
N THR A 294 -13.14 11.39 -11.90
CA THR A 294 -14.48 11.72 -11.38
C THR A 294 -15.28 10.43 -11.17
N MET A 295 -16.18 10.47 -10.23
CA MET A 295 -17.08 9.37 -9.91
C MET A 295 -18.46 9.94 -9.57
N ASN A 296 -19.52 9.32 -10.07
CA ASN A 296 -20.87 9.69 -9.63
C ASN A 296 -21.18 9.15 -8.23
N ARG A 297 -22.26 9.62 -7.62
CA ARG A 297 -22.68 9.21 -6.25
C ARG A 297 -22.97 7.72 -6.13
N HIS A 298 -23.53 7.08 -7.17
CA HIS A 298 -23.80 5.65 -7.20
C HIS A 298 -22.54 4.80 -7.41
N GLN A 299 -21.41 5.45 -7.75
CA GLN A 299 -20.10 4.80 -7.96
C GLN A 299 -20.09 3.75 -9.08
N ASP A 300 -20.96 3.91 -10.07
CA ASP A 300 -21.07 3.03 -11.26
C ASP A 300 -20.59 3.68 -12.57
N ASP A 301 -20.22 4.99 -12.52
CA ASP A 301 -19.67 5.77 -13.65
C ASP A 301 -18.45 6.55 -13.20
N MET A 302 -17.28 6.03 -13.56
CA MET A 302 -15.98 6.67 -13.31
C MET A 302 -15.40 7.20 -14.63
N ARG A 303 -14.81 8.39 -14.60
CA ARG A 303 -14.19 8.99 -15.79
C ARG A 303 -12.82 9.58 -15.45
N LEU A 304 -11.89 9.46 -16.39
CA LEU A 304 -10.59 10.09 -16.34
C LEU A 304 -10.57 11.28 -17.28
N TYR A 305 -10.05 12.39 -16.79
CA TYR A 305 -9.88 13.62 -17.57
C TYR A 305 -8.41 14.05 -17.61
N SER A 306 -7.95 14.52 -18.77
CA SER A 306 -6.79 15.38 -18.88
C SER A 306 -7.25 16.82 -18.69
N VAL A 307 -6.61 17.54 -17.77
CA VAL A 307 -7.01 18.92 -17.39
C VAL A 307 -5.83 19.84 -17.52
N ASN A 308 -5.98 20.92 -18.26
CA ASN A 308 -4.92 21.92 -18.40
C ASN A 308 -4.84 22.79 -17.13
N PRO A 309 -3.72 22.74 -16.37
CA PRO A 309 -3.60 23.47 -15.10
C PRO A 309 -3.49 24.99 -15.27
N PHE A 310 -3.29 25.52 -16.50
CA PHE A 310 -3.13 26.95 -16.79
C PHE A 310 -4.40 27.59 -17.37
N THR A 311 -5.26 26.80 -18.00
CA THR A 311 -6.51 27.29 -18.63
C THR A 311 -7.78 26.76 -17.98
N GLY A 312 -7.68 25.67 -17.22
CA GLY A 312 -8.81 24.97 -16.62
C GLY A 312 -9.55 24.03 -17.58
N ALA A 313 -9.24 24.05 -18.87
CA ALA A 313 -9.92 23.24 -19.86
C ALA A 313 -9.67 21.74 -19.64
N SER A 314 -10.71 20.92 -19.75
CA SER A 314 -10.64 19.48 -19.56
C SER A 314 -11.08 18.69 -20.79
N LYS A 315 -10.53 17.48 -20.94
CA LYS A 315 -10.88 16.52 -21.98
C LYS A 315 -11.01 15.15 -21.34
N MET A 316 -12.17 14.49 -21.51
CA MET A 316 -12.36 13.11 -21.09
C MET A 316 -11.46 12.17 -21.90
N LEU A 317 -10.73 11.30 -21.22
CA LEU A 317 -9.84 10.28 -21.79
C LEU A 317 -10.48 8.91 -21.76
N ILE A 318 -10.94 8.46 -20.60
CA ILE A 318 -11.42 7.10 -20.37
C ILE A 318 -12.72 7.20 -19.56
N LYS A 319 -13.65 6.32 -19.90
CA LYS A 319 -14.88 6.08 -19.13
C LYS A 319 -14.91 4.62 -18.71
N GLU A 320 -15.17 4.38 -17.43
CA GLU A 320 -15.43 3.07 -16.85
C GLU A 320 -16.86 3.09 -16.27
N SER A 321 -17.74 2.24 -16.78
CA SER A 321 -19.10 2.10 -16.27
C SER A 321 -19.41 0.65 -16.07
N VAL A 322 -19.97 0.33 -14.92
CA VAL A 322 -20.31 -1.04 -14.51
C VAL A 322 -21.72 -1.09 -13.96
N PRO A 323 -22.44 -2.24 -14.05
CA PRO A 323 -23.84 -2.32 -13.61
C PRO A 323 -24.06 -2.19 -12.09
N LYS A 324 -23.00 -2.30 -11.27
CA LYS A 324 -23.11 -2.27 -9.82
C LYS A 324 -22.31 -1.12 -9.24
N PHE A 325 -20.99 -1.29 -9.09
CA PHE A 325 -20.08 -0.24 -8.63
C PHE A 325 -18.66 -0.49 -9.17
N VAL A 326 -17.94 0.59 -9.46
CA VAL A 326 -16.52 0.56 -9.80
C VAL A 326 -15.73 0.37 -8.50
N LYS A 327 -14.95 -0.70 -8.43
CA LYS A 327 -14.12 -0.98 -7.25
C LYS A 327 -13.05 0.10 -7.06
N GLU A 328 -12.71 0.41 -5.81
CA GLU A 328 -11.70 1.42 -5.50
C GLU A 328 -10.32 1.08 -6.05
N GLU A 329 -9.97 -0.22 -6.12
CA GLU A 329 -8.71 -0.73 -6.67
C GLU A 329 -8.49 -0.29 -8.12
N VAL A 330 -9.56 -0.03 -8.87
CA VAL A 330 -9.46 0.49 -10.26
C VAL A 330 -8.76 1.85 -10.26
N MET A 331 -9.06 2.71 -9.31
CA MET A 331 -8.46 4.05 -9.18
C MET A 331 -7.11 4.00 -8.47
N GLU A 332 -7.02 3.23 -7.39
CA GLU A 332 -5.84 3.11 -6.56
C GLU A 332 -4.68 2.55 -7.38
N ASN A 333 -4.89 1.42 -8.05
CA ASN A 333 -3.86 0.67 -8.76
C ASN A 333 -3.66 1.12 -10.22
N SER A 334 -4.38 2.14 -10.70
CA SER A 334 -4.13 2.68 -12.02
C SER A 334 -2.79 3.44 -12.07
N ILE A 335 -2.00 3.20 -13.12
CA ILE A 335 -0.68 3.82 -13.33
C ILE A 335 -0.75 4.78 -14.51
N VAL A 336 -0.42 6.05 -14.26
CA VAL A 336 -0.20 7.04 -15.30
C VAL A 336 1.30 7.12 -15.55
N GLY A 337 1.75 6.47 -16.60
CA GLY A 337 3.14 6.44 -17.01
C GLY A 337 3.50 7.58 -17.98
N LYS A 338 4.69 7.49 -18.59
CA LYS A 338 5.15 8.51 -19.57
C LYS A 338 4.47 8.39 -20.93
N LYS A 339 4.09 7.18 -21.33
CA LYS A 339 3.52 6.87 -22.66
C LYS A 339 2.15 6.22 -22.58
N TYR A 340 1.79 5.65 -21.46
CA TYR A 340 0.63 4.79 -21.32
C TYR A 340 -0.10 5.03 -20.00
N ILE A 341 -1.39 4.74 -20.00
CA ILE A 341 -2.19 4.57 -18.79
C ILE A 341 -2.49 3.07 -18.67
N LEU A 342 -2.08 2.46 -17.57
CA LEU A 342 -2.43 1.09 -17.22
C LEU A 342 -3.55 1.14 -16.16
N MET A 343 -4.69 0.54 -16.47
CA MET A 343 -5.87 0.59 -15.61
C MET A 343 -6.42 -0.81 -15.39
N PRO A 344 -6.65 -1.26 -14.15
CA PRO A 344 -7.44 -2.45 -13.88
C PRO A 344 -8.92 -2.21 -14.17
N SER A 345 -9.66 -3.26 -14.51
CA SER A 345 -11.10 -3.22 -14.71
C SER A 345 -11.67 -4.64 -14.66
N ASP A 346 -12.86 -4.80 -14.08
CA ASP A 346 -13.59 -6.06 -14.04
C ASP A 346 -14.73 -6.15 -15.09
N ARG A 347 -14.63 -5.34 -16.14
CA ARG A 347 -15.64 -5.21 -17.23
C ARG A 347 -15.97 -6.51 -17.97
N ASP A 348 -15.09 -7.50 -17.92
CA ASP A 348 -15.27 -8.82 -18.54
C ASP A 348 -15.59 -9.95 -17.54
N GLY A 349 -15.86 -9.57 -16.27
CA GLY A 349 -16.28 -10.48 -15.19
C GLY A 349 -15.20 -10.84 -14.19
N TYR A 350 -13.93 -10.51 -14.48
CA TYR A 350 -12.78 -10.64 -13.58
C TYR A 350 -11.92 -9.38 -13.62
N MET A 351 -11.16 -9.12 -12.56
CA MET A 351 -10.23 -8.00 -12.53
C MET A 351 -9.06 -8.27 -13.47
N HIS A 352 -8.97 -7.54 -14.58
CA HIS A 352 -7.92 -7.61 -15.58
C HIS A 352 -7.28 -6.26 -15.85
N LEU A 353 -6.16 -6.25 -16.59
CA LEU A 353 -5.38 -5.05 -16.89
C LEU A 353 -5.61 -4.60 -18.32
N TYR A 354 -5.86 -3.31 -18.49
CA TYR A 354 -6.09 -2.65 -19.77
C TYR A 354 -5.07 -1.54 -19.98
N LEU A 355 -4.42 -1.54 -21.16
CA LEU A 355 -3.41 -0.56 -21.53
C LEU A 355 -4.00 0.45 -22.52
N TYR A 356 -3.91 1.72 -22.19
CA TYR A 356 -4.35 2.85 -23.01
C TYR A 356 -3.16 3.72 -23.39
N ASP A 357 -3.27 4.44 -24.52
CA ASP A 357 -2.38 5.57 -24.79
C ASP A 357 -2.74 6.80 -23.92
N MET A 358 -1.92 7.84 -23.97
CA MET A 358 -2.14 9.07 -23.20
C MET A 358 -3.36 9.90 -23.69
N ASN A 359 -3.99 9.53 -24.81
CA ASN A 359 -5.22 10.13 -25.30
C ASN A 359 -6.48 9.35 -24.87
N GLY A 360 -6.30 8.27 -24.11
CA GLY A 360 -7.38 7.42 -23.64
C GLY A 360 -7.85 6.36 -24.65
N LYS A 361 -7.12 6.15 -25.76
CA LYS A 361 -7.42 5.09 -26.70
C LYS A 361 -6.92 3.76 -26.15
N LEU A 362 -7.83 2.76 -26.04
CA LEU A 362 -7.46 1.40 -25.66
C LEU A 362 -6.50 0.79 -26.69
N ILE A 363 -5.34 0.37 -26.22
CA ILE A 363 -4.32 -0.32 -27.02
C ILE A 363 -4.55 -1.82 -26.99
N ARG A 364 -4.71 -2.39 -25.77
CA ARG A 364 -4.96 -3.82 -25.60
C ARG A 364 -5.41 -4.15 -24.16
N GLN A 365 -6.07 -5.26 -24.01
CA GLN A 365 -6.12 -6.00 -22.75
C GLN A 365 -4.75 -6.67 -22.54
N VAL A 366 -4.16 -6.54 -21.36
CA VAL A 366 -2.78 -7.00 -21.08
C VAL A 366 -2.73 -8.51 -20.92
N GLU A 367 -3.71 -9.07 -20.25
CA GLU A 367 -3.90 -10.49 -19.99
C GLU A 367 -5.41 -10.79 -19.89
N LYS A 368 -5.81 -12.07 -19.87
CA LYS A 368 -7.20 -12.49 -19.78
C LYS A 368 -7.31 -13.91 -19.26
N GLY A 369 -8.45 -14.26 -18.66
CA GLY A 369 -8.74 -15.61 -18.15
C GLY A 369 -9.87 -15.58 -17.13
N ASN A 370 -10.14 -16.71 -16.49
CA ASN A 370 -11.13 -16.83 -15.41
C ASN A 370 -10.45 -16.70 -14.04
N TYR A 371 -9.82 -15.56 -13.79
CA TYR A 371 -9.10 -15.26 -12.55
C TYR A 371 -8.99 -13.75 -12.37
N ASP A 372 -8.76 -13.31 -11.14
CA ASP A 372 -8.49 -11.91 -10.84
C ASP A 372 -6.98 -11.63 -10.80
N VAL A 373 -6.57 -10.48 -11.36
CA VAL A 373 -5.35 -9.79 -11.00
C VAL A 373 -5.59 -9.15 -9.64
N THR A 374 -4.72 -9.42 -8.68
CA THR A 374 -4.90 -9.01 -7.29
C THR A 374 -3.96 -7.89 -6.86
N GLU A 375 -2.87 -7.65 -7.60
CA GLU A 375 -1.94 -6.55 -7.36
C GLU A 375 -1.18 -6.17 -8.64
N ILE A 376 -0.85 -4.89 -8.79
CA ILE A 376 -0.06 -4.37 -9.92
C ILE A 376 1.26 -3.83 -9.38
N TYR A 377 2.37 -4.45 -9.78
CA TYR A 377 3.70 -4.03 -9.34
C TYR A 377 4.31 -2.92 -10.21
N GLY A 378 3.83 -2.79 -11.44
CA GLY A 378 4.26 -1.73 -12.33
C GLY A 378 4.43 -2.15 -13.78
N MET A 379 4.87 -1.18 -14.58
CA MET A 379 5.14 -1.35 -16.00
C MET A 379 6.53 -0.81 -16.34
N ASP A 380 7.38 -1.67 -16.92
CA ASP A 380 8.61 -1.24 -17.56
C ASP A 380 8.30 -0.72 -18.98
N GLU A 381 8.16 0.58 -19.13
CA GLU A 381 7.84 1.20 -20.41
C GLU A 381 8.95 1.07 -21.48
N LYS A 382 10.18 0.70 -21.10
CA LYS A 382 11.27 0.44 -22.05
C LYS A 382 11.03 -0.87 -22.79
N THR A 383 10.61 -1.90 -22.08
CA THR A 383 10.34 -3.23 -22.64
C THR A 383 8.86 -3.43 -23.00
N GLY A 384 7.94 -2.68 -22.38
CA GLY A 384 6.51 -2.85 -22.48
C GLY A 384 5.97 -4.01 -21.63
N ASN A 385 6.78 -4.49 -20.67
CA ASN A 385 6.40 -5.54 -19.74
C ASN A 385 5.58 -4.97 -18.57
N VAL A 386 4.52 -5.70 -18.18
CA VAL A 386 3.70 -5.39 -17.01
C VAL A 386 3.88 -6.50 -15.98
N TYR A 387 4.17 -6.12 -14.73
CA TYR A 387 4.38 -7.05 -13.62
C TYR A 387 3.21 -6.96 -12.65
N PHE A 388 2.65 -8.12 -12.27
CA PHE A 388 1.44 -8.19 -11.46
C PHE A 388 1.34 -9.50 -10.68
N GLN A 389 0.43 -9.53 -9.72
CA GLN A 389 0.03 -10.75 -8.99
C GLN A 389 -1.35 -11.18 -9.49
N ALA A 390 -1.58 -12.48 -9.57
CA ALA A 390 -2.89 -13.01 -9.96
C ALA A 390 -3.16 -14.39 -9.36
N ALA A 391 -4.45 -14.76 -9.32
CA ALA A 391 -4.97 -16.04 -8.86
C ALA A 391 -5.16 -17.05 -10.02
N MET A 392 -4.18 -17.14 -10.94
CA MET A 392 -4.31 -17.93 -12.18
C MET A 392 -4.36 -19.44 -11.96
N ILE A 393 -3.72 -19.95 -10.90
CA ILE A 393 -3.64 -21.39 -10.63
C ILE A 393 -4.92 -21.88 -9.96
N ASN A 394 -5.30 -21.19 -8.91
CA ASN A 394 -6.54 -21.41 -8.15
C ASN A 394 -6.87 -20.15 -7.33
N PRO A 395 -8.07 -20.00 -6.80
CA PRO A 395 -8.48 -18.80 -6.08
C PRO A 395 -7.75 -18.61 -4.72
N HIS A 396 -7.11 -19.64 -4.17
CA HIS A 396 -6.45 -19.56 -2.85
C HIS A 396 -4.98 -19.14 -2.94
N ASP A 397 -4.33 -19.36 -4.06
CA ASP A 397 -2.92 -19.06 -4.26
C ASP A 397 -2.71 -17.71 -4.96
N ARG A 398 -1.55 -17.12 -4.76
CA ARG A 398 -1.10 -15.89 -5.41
C ARG A 398 0.27 -16.10 -6.02
N GLN A 399 0.40 -15.80 -7.32
CA GLN A 399 1.65 -15.92 -8.05
C GLN A 399 2.01 -14.60 -8.70
N VAL A 400 3.30 -14.33 -8.84
CA VAL A 400 3.83 -13.17 -9.56
C VAL A 400 4.02 -13.53 -11.02
N TYR A 401 3.56 -12.64 -11.90
CA TYR A 401 3.60 -12.80 -13.36
C TYR A 401 4.22 -11.60 -14.05
N VAL A 402 4.68 -11.83 -15.27
CA VAL A 402 5.00 -10.79 -16.24
C VAL A 402 4.17 -11.00 -17.51
N ALA A 403 3.49 -9.95 -17.96
CA ALA A 403 2.90 -9.90 -19.29
C ALA A 403 3.82 -9.11 -20.22
N HIS A 404 4.31 -9.77 -21.26
CA HIS A 404 5.17 -9.18 -22.27
C HIS A 404 4.38 -8.33 -23.28
N LYS A 405 5.06 -7.40 -23.94
CA LYS A 405 4.48 -6.56 -24.99
C LYS A 405 3.77 -7.36 -26.10
N ASN A 406 4.26 -8.55 -26.41
CA ASN A 406 3.68 -9.45 -27.42
C ASN A 406 2.45 -10.26 -26.94
N GLY A 407 2.00 -10.04 -25.71
CA GLY A 407 0.85 -10.72 -25.10
C GLY A 407 1.19 -12.05 -24.40
N LYS A 408 2.44 -12.53 -24.43
CA LYS A 408 2.86 -13.71 -23.67
C LYS A 408 2.86 -13.39 -22.19
N VAL A 409 2.26 -14.26 -21.36
CA VAL A 409 2.29 -14.17 -19.89
C VAL A 409 3.19 -15.28 -19.36
N GLU A 410 4.10 -14.94 -18.45
CA GLU A 410 5.02 -15.88 -17.79
C GLU A 410 4.92 -15.75 -16.27
N ARG A 411 4.89 -16.89 -15.57
CA ARG A 411 4.95 -16.94 -14.11
C ARG A 411 6.40 -16.81 -13.65
N LEU A 412 6.64 -15.96 -12.64
CA LEU A 412 7.95 -15.68 -12.07
C LEU A 412 8.20 -16.41 -10.73
N THR A 413 7.17 -17.02 -10.15
CA THR A 413 7.24 -17.76 -8.88
C THR A 413 6.73 -19.18 -9.07
N ASP A 414 7.38 -20.16 -8.44
CA ASP A 414 7.18 -21.59 -8.74
C ASP A 414 6.29 -22.31 -7.73
N ALA A 415 6.39 -21.93 -6.46
CA ALA A 415 5.73 -22.63 -5.36
C ALA A 415 4.24 -22.29 -5.30
N GLU A 416 3.43 -23.28 -4.89
CA GLU A 416 2.09 -23.07 -4.38
C GLU A 416 2.14 -22.14 -3.17
N GLY A 417 1.01 -21.56 -2.80
CA GLY A 417 0.91 -20.61 -1.70
C GLY A 417 0.80 -19.17 -2.21
N SER A 418 1.00 -18.23 -1.32
CA SER A 418 0.91 -16.81 -1.64
C SER A 418 2.28 -16.20 -1.84
N ASN A 419 2.46 -15.56 -2.99
CA ASN A 419 3.65 -14.80 -3.35
C ASN A 419 3.30 -13.35 -3.58
N ALA A 420 4.09 -12.43 -3.01
CA ALA A 420 4.04 -10.99 -3.27
C ALA A 420 5.43 -10.52 -3.70
N ALA A 421 5.51 -9.41 -4.44
CA ALA A 421 6.77 -8.90 -4.96
C ALA A 421 6.97 -7.42 -4.63
N ASN A 422 8.23 -7.04 -4.37
CA ASN A 422 8.65 -5.65 -4.36
C ASN A 422 9.78 -5.48 -5.37
N PHE A 423 9.48 -4.85 -6.52
CA PHE A 423 10.41 -4.72 -7.64
C PHE A 423 11.41 -3.59 -7.44
N SER A 424 12.64 -3.77 -7.94
CA SER A 424 13.62 -2.69 -8.09
C SER A 424 13.09 -1.62 -9.06
N GLY A 425 13.53 -0.37 -8.89
CA GLY A 425 13.09 0.76 -9.70
C GLY A 425 13.35 0.63 -11.20
N ASP A 426 14.21 -0.31 -11.61
CA ASP A 426 14.51 -0.65 -13.00
C ASP A 426 13.93 -2.00 -13.46
N PHE A 427 13.10 -2.65 -12.63
CA PHE A 427 12.47 -3.95 -12.88
C PHE A 427 13.43 -5.12 -13.19
N ARG A 428 14.71 -5.03 -12.81
CA ARG A 428 15.66 -6.15 -13.02
C ARG A 428 15.58 -7.22 -11.95
N TYR A 429 15.21 -6.84 -10.73
CA TYR A 429 15.12 -7.71 -9.57
C TYR A 429 13.83 -7.45 -8.80
N PHE A 430 13.44 -8.39 -7.96
CA PHE A 430 12.41 -8.19 -6.95
C PHE A 430 12.68 -9.02 -5.69
N VAL A 431 12.22 -8.52 -4.56
CA VAL A 431 12.09 -9.32 -3.35
C VAL A 431 10.75 -10.02 -3.41
N ASN A 432 10.77 -11.34 -3.41
CA ASN A 432 9.59 -12.17 -3.30
C ASN A 432 9.34 -12.53 -1.84
N THR A 433 8.12 -12.34 -1.37
CA THR A 433 7.61 -12.84 -0.10
C THR A 433 6.69 -14.01 -0.40
N TRP A 434 7.06 -15.21 0.03
CA TRP A 434 6.26 -16.41 -0.13
C TRP A 434 5.85 -16.97 1.21
N SER A 435 4.63 -17.50 1.32
CA SER A 435 4.17 -18.30 2.46
C SER A 435 3.07 -19.27 2.05
N SER A 436 2.75 -20.22 2.93
CA SER A 436 1.59 -21.10 2.80
C SER A 436 0.90 -21.31 4.15
N TYR A 437 -0.18 -22.04 4.20
CA TYR A 437 -0.84 -22.41 5.46
C TYR A 437 0.09 -23.04 6.51
N SER A 438 1.10 -23.77 6.05
CA SER A 438 2.00 -24.55 6.90
C SER A 438 3.42 -24.01 6.94
N HIS A 439 3.70 -22.92 6.24
CA HIS A 439 5.04 -22.38 6.16
C HIS A 439 5.04 -20.86 6.35
N PRO A 440 5.78 -20.34 7.34
CA PRO A 440 5.91 -18.89 7.54
C PRO A 440 6.60 -18.22 6.35
N GLN A 441 6.59 -16.88 6.34
CA GLN A 441 7.13 -16.09 5.24
C GLN A 441 8.58 -16.42 4.94
N VAL A 442 8.87 -16.61 3.66
CA VAL A 442 10.22 -16.74 3.09
C VAL A 442 10.49 -15.59 2.15
N PHE A 443 11.59 -14.89 2.37
CA PHE A 443 11.97 -13.72 1.59
C PHE A 443 13.17 -14.06 0.70
N THR A 444 13.02 -13.91 -0.61
CA THR A 444 14.08 -14.16 -1.58
C THR A 444 14.25 -13.01 -2.55
N VAL A 445 15.47 -12.67 -2.91
CA VAL A 445 15.72 -11.85 -4.09
C VAL A 445 15.64 -12.72 -5.33
N ARG A 446 14.87 -12.30 -6.31
CA ARG A 446 14.73 -12.95 -7.62
C ARG A 446 15.07 -11.98 -8.75
N SER A 447 15.54 -12.51 -9.87
CA SER A 447 15.60 -11.75 -11.12
C SER A 447 14.19 -11.59 -11.72
N ASN A 448 14.03 -10.65 -12.63
CA ASN A 448 12.79 -10.47 -13.40
C ASN A 448 12.44 -11.64 -14.35
N LYS A 449 13.23 -12.71 -14.33
CA LYS A 449 12.96 -14.01 -14.98
C LYS A 449 12.59 -15.10 -13.96
N GLY A 450 12.34 -14.73 -12.71
CA GLY A 450 11.95 -15.64 -11.63
C GLY A 450 13.10 -16.41 -10.97
N LYS A 451 14.34 -16.32 -11.47
CA LYS A 451 15.49 -17.04 -10.89
C LYS A 451 15.81 -16.52 -9.51
N VAL A 452 15.87 -17.40 -8.51
CA VAL A 452 16.33 -17.07 -7.15
C VAL A 452 17.80 -16.68 -7.20
N ILE A 453 18.12 -15.51 -6.67
CA ILE A 453 19.49 -14.97 -6.58
C ILE A 453 20.02 -15.14 -5.16
N LYS A 454 19.18 -14.86 -4.14
CA LYS A 454 19.58 -14.87 -2.73
C LYS A 454 18.39 -15.16 -1.83
N MET A 455 18.62 -15.92 -0.77
CA MET A 455 17.74 -16.01 0.39
C MET A 455 18.03 -14.84 1.33
N LEU A 456 16.99 -14.14 1.78
CA LEU A 456 17.10 -13.05 2.75
C LEU A 456 16.70 -13.54 4.15
N GLU A 457 15.55 -14.22 4.24
CA GLU A 457 15.01 -14.77 5.49
C GLU A 457 14.15 -15.99 5.15
N ASP A 458 14.35 -17.11 5.86
CA ASP A 458 13.59 -18.35 5.62
C ASP A 458 12.66 -18.75 6.78
N ASN A 459 12.72 -18.03 7.89
CA ASN A 459 11.94 -18.30 9.11
C ASN A 459 12.03 -19.76 9.59
N LYS A 460 13.13 -20.45 9.27
CA LYS A 460 13.33 -21.85 9.64
C LYS A 460 13.25 -22.08 11.14
N VAL A 461 13.80 -21.17 11.94
CA VAL A 461 13.74 -21.26 13.42
C VAL A 461 12.30 -21.26 13.92
N LEU A 462 11.44 -20.40 13.35
CA LEU A 462 10.01 -20.37 13.68
C LEU A 462 9.33 -21.68 13.24
N LEU A 463 9.61 -22.15 12.03
CA LEU A 463 9.04 -23.38 11.50
C LEU A 463 9.40 -24.58 12.40
N GLU A 464 10.67 -24.72 12.79
CA GLU A 464 11.13 -25.79 13.71
C GLU A 464 10.49 -25.66 15.10
N LYS A 465 10.28 -24.44 15.59
CA LYS A 465 9.60 -24.18 16.86
C LYS A 465 8.13 -24.63 16.79
N THR A 466 7.40 -24.23 15.73
CA THR A 466 5.99 -24.63 15.59
C THR A 466 5.81 -26.13 15.51
N GLN A 467 6.77 -26.88 14.96
CA GLN A 467 6.71 -28.35 14.88
C GLN A 467 6.77 -29.06 16.24
N LYS A 468 7.23 -28.40 17.31
CA LYS A 468 7.26 -28.94 18.67
C LYS A 468 5.90 -28.94 19.35
N TYR A 469 4.96 -28.13 18.85
CA TYR A 469 3.63 -27.97 19.42
C TYR A 469 2.59 -28.78 18.64
N ASN A 470 1.56 -29.19 19.35
CA ASN A 470 0.43 -29.88 18.74
C ASN A 470 -0.60 -28.85 18.24
N TRP A 471 -0.46 -28.43 16.99
CA TRP A 471 -1.39 -27.49 16.35
C TRP A 471 -2.57 -28.23 15.73
N GLY A 472 -3.78 -27.64 15.82
CA GLY A 472 -4.89 -28.05 14.98
C GLY A 472 -4.53 -27.85 13.50
N LYS A 473 -4.80 -28.84 12.67
CA LYS A 473 -4.55 -28.76 11.23
C LYS A 473 -5.67 -27.96 10.55
N ARG A 474 -5.28 -27.03 9.69
CA ARG A 474 -6.23 -26.35 8.81
C ARG A 474 -6.66 -27.30 7.69
N GLU A 475 -7.96 -27.48 7.55
CA GLU A 475 -8.58 -28.26 6.48
C GLU A 475 -9.38 -27.30 5.59
N THR A 476 -9.17 -27.35 4.28
CA THR A 476 -9.98 -26.60 3.32
C THR A 476 -11.16 -27.42 2.84
N PHE A 477 -12.29 -26.80 2.61
CA PHE A 477 -13.50 -27.41 2.08
C PHE A 477 -14.24 -26.46 1.15
N SER A 478 -15.15 -26.98 0.36
CA SER A 478 -16.07 -26.18 -0.45
C SER A 478 -17.50 -26.55 -0.12
N PHE A 479 -18.40 -25.60 -0.26
CA PHE A 479 -19.84 -25.83 -0.16
C PHE A 479 -20.58 -24.96 -1.19
N THR A 480 -21.81 -25.35 -1.47
CA THR A 480 -22.67 -24.60 -2.39
C THR A 480 -23.78 -23.94 -1.60
N THR A 481 -23.99 -22.64 -1.80
CA THR A 481 -25.08 -21.90 -1.15
C THR A 481 -26.44 -22.30 -1.70
N SER A 482 -27.53 -21.89 -1.04
CA SER A 482 -28.90 -22.07 -1.52
C SER A 482 -29.14 -21.44 -2.90
N GLU A 483 -28.34 -20.44 -3.27
CA GLU A 483 -28.42 -19.74 -4.57
C GLU A 483 -27.53 -20.39 -5.65
N GLY A 484 -26.89 -21.53 -5.33
CA GLY A 484 -26.03 -22.25 -6.28
C GLY A 484 -24.61 -21.72 -6.41
N VAL A 485 -24.19 -20.79 -5.55
CA VAL A 485 -22.83 -20.24 -5.56
C VAL A 485 -21.90 -21.17 -4.79
N LYS A 486 -20.82 -21.62 -5.43
CA LYS A 486 -19.76 -22.39 -4.77
C LYS A 486 -18.86 -21.44 -3.99
N LEU A 487 -18.71 -21.71 -2.71
CA LEU A 487 -17.80 -21.00 -1.80
C LEU A 487 -16.78 -21.96 -1.22
N ASP A 488 -15.60 -21.43 -0.91
CA ASP A 488 -14.54 -22.15 -0.22
C ASP A 488 -14.44 -21.68 1.23
N GLY A 489 -14.05 -22.61 2.09
CA GLY A 489 -13.88 -22.39 3.52
C GLY A 489 -12.64 -23.11 4.04
N TRP A 490 -12.25 -22.78 5.24
CA TRP A 490 -11.29 -23.54 6.01
C TRP A 490 -11.82 -23.76 7.42
N MET A 491 -11.35 -24.82 8.06
CA MET A 491 -11.65 -25.10 9.47
C MET A 491 -10.40 -25.60 10.19
N VAL A 492 -10.37 -25.38 11.48
CA VAL A 492 -9.39 -25.99 12.38
C VAL A 492 -10.18 -26.77 13.43
N LYS A 493 -9.92 -28.06 13.51
CA LYS A 493 -10.51 -28.95 14.52
C LYS A 493 -9.61 -29.02 15.75
N PRO A 494 -10.16 -29.29 16.96
CA PRO A 494 -9.33 -29.63 18.10
C PRO A 494 -8.37 -30.79 17.79
N VAL A 495 -7.18 -30.77 18.38
CA VAL A 495 -6.16 -31.80 18.12
C VAL A 495 -6.60 -33.21 18.53
N ASP A 496 -7.50 -33.32 19.49
CA ASP A 496 -8.14 -34.54 20.00
C ASP A 496 -9.57 -34.70 19.47
N PHE A 497 -9.86 -34.18 18.24
CA PHE A 497 -11.19 -34.22 17.64
C PHE A 497 -11.74 -35.65 17.54
N ASP A 498 -12.94 -35.86 18.07
CA ASP A 498 -13.71 -37.08 18.01
C ASP A 498 -15.04 -36.81 17.27
N ALA A 499 -15.24 -37.41 16.11
CA ALA A 499 -16.43 -37.25 15.30
C ALA A 499 -17.76 -37.67 15.99
N ASN A 500 -17.67 -38.41 17.08
CA ASN A 500 -18.84 -38.82 17.88
C ASN A 500 -19.23 -37.80 18.96
N LYS A 501 -18.45 -36.71 19.11
CA LYS A 501 -18.71 -35.66 20.08
C LYS A 501 -19.24 -34.40 19.39
N LYS A 502 -19.92 -33.58 20.17
CA LYS A 502 -20.34 -32.23 19.74
C LYS A 502 -19.36 -31.19 20.29
N TYR A 503 -19.01 -30.24 19.45
CA TYR A 503 -18.11 -29.15 19.78
C TYR A 503 -18.78 -27.81 19.57
N PRO A 504 -18.49 -26.76 20.35
CA PRO A 504 -18.84 -25.41 20.01
C PRO A 504 -18.08 -24.98 18.74
N VAL A 505 -18.72 -24.18 17.90
CA VAL A 505 -18.14 -23.68 16.64
C VAL A 505 -18.06 -22.17 16.72
N ILE A 506 -16.88 -21.64 16.39
CA ILE A 506 -16.67 -20.21 16.15
C ILE A 506 -16.63 -20.01 14.63
N LEU A 507 -17.60 -19.27 14.10
CA LEU A 507 -17.61 -18.86 12.70
C LEU A 507 -16.91 -17.50 12.60
N PHE A 508 -15.82 -17.45 11.82
CA PHE A 508 -15.12 -16.22 11.45
C PHE A 508 -15.36 -15.93 9.97
N GLN A 509 -15.81 -14.74 9.68
CA GLN A 509 -15.99 -14.28 8.29
C GLN A 509 -15.92 -12.76 8.21
N TYR A 510 -15.51 -12.26 7.06
CA TYR A 510 -15.66 -10.87 6.67
C TYR A 510 -16.23 -10.83 5.25
N SER A 511 -17.45 -10.31 5.09
CA SER A 511 -18.24 -10.42 3.85
C SER A 511 -18.33 -9.13 3.05
N GLY A 512 -17.42 -8.18 3.28
CA GLY A 512 -17.33 -6.97 2.45
C GLY A 512 -17.01 -7.32 0.99
N PRO A 513 -17.49 -6.53 0.02
CA PRO A 513 -17.16 -6.72 -1.39
C PRO A 513 -15.64 -6.74 -1.61
N GLY A 514 -15.15 -7.65 -2.45
CA GLY A 514 -13.73 -7.78 -2.76
C GLY A 514 -12.85 -8.39 -1.64
N ASN A 515 -13.42 -8.75 -0.49
CA ASN A 515 -12.67 -9.35 0.61
C ASN A 515 -12.57 -10.86 0.46
N GLN A 516 -11.37 -11.42 0.58
CA GLN A 516 -11.11 -12.86 0.54
C GLN A 516 -10.43 -13.33 1.83
N GLN A 517 -11.06 -14.29 2.54
CA GLN A 517 -10.57 -14.86 3.79
C GLN A 517 -9.91 -16.24 3.62
N VAL A 518 -10.08 -16.88 2.47
CA VAL A 518 -9.53 -18.21 2.17
C VAL A 518 -8.33 -18.07 1.25
N LEU A 519 -7.16 -17.90 1.85
CA LEU A 519 -5.87 -17.77 1.15
C LEU A 519 -4.89 -18.81 1.66
N ASN A 520 -4.10 -19.40 0.77
CA ASN A 520 -2.98 -20.26 1.11
C ASN A 520 -1.77 -19.40 1.52
N ALA A 521 -1.86 -18.79 2.70
CA ALA A 521 -0.83 -17.93 3.26
C ALA A 521 -0.72 -18.14 4.78
N TRP A 522 0.44 -17.83 5.35
CA TRP A 522 0.68 -17.86 6.78
C TRP A 522 -0.14 -16.79 7.50
N ASN A 523 -0.71 -17.12 8.64
CA ASN A 523 -1.51 -16.23 9.50
C ASN A 523 -2.78 -15.65 8.86
N THR A 524 -3.30 -16.24 7.77
CA THR A 524 -4.61 -15.85 7.25
C THR A 524 -5.73 -16.40 8.14
N GLY A 525 -6.56 -15.52 8.67
CA GLY A 525 -7.72 -15.86 9.49
C GLY A 525 -7.33 -16.37 10.87
N SER A 526 -6.28 -15.87 11.48
CA SER A 526 -5.87 -16.17 12.86
C SER A 526 -6.63 -15.31 13.86
#